data_8f1fcf051e5d75788192412478dd0604
#
_entry.id   8f1fcf051e5d75788192412478dd0604
#
_cell.length_a   1.000
_cell.length_b   1.000
_cell.length_c   1.000
_cell.angle_alpha   90.00
_cell.angle_beta   90.00
_cell.angle_gamma   90.00
#
_symmetry.space_group_name_H-M   'P 1'
#
loop_
_entity.id
_entity.type
_entity.pdbx_description
1 polymer ?
#
loop_
_entity_poly.entity_id
_entity_poly.type
_entity_poly.pdbx_seq_one_letter_code
_entity_poly.pdbx_strand_id
1 'polypeptide(L)'
;MDIFSVLNLVGGLALFLYGMNLLGDSLEKLSGGKLESILEKLTAKPIMAVLLGAGVTAAIQSSSATTVMVVGFVNSGIMKLRQAVYIIMGANIGTTATSWILSLSGLESDSLLVSLFKPTTFSPLLAFIGIVFLMFSKKEKKHNIGGLLIGFAILMTGMEGMSNAVSGLKDVPGFTDLFTMFSNPILGMILGAVLTAIIQSSSASVGILQALCATGAVNFSAAIPIIMGQNLSLIHI
;
A
#
# COMPACT_ATOMS: atom_id res chain seq x y z
N MET A 1 10.20 -24.05 -4.88
CA MET A 1 10.92 -22.79 -5.23
C MET A 1 12.40 -23.10 -5.32
N ASP A 2 13.04 -22.67 -6.39
CA ASP A 2 14.49 -22.68 -6.47
C ASP A 2 15.07 -21.40 -5.82
N ILE A 3 16.38 -21.35 -5.64
CA ILE A 3 17.05 -20.21 -5.00
C ILE A 3 16.85 -18.90 -5.79
N PHE A 4 16.70 -19.00 -7.11
CA PHE A 4 16.48 -17.83 -7.98
C PHE A 4 15.07 -17.24 -7.78
N SER A 5 14.06 -18.08 -7.57
CA SER A 5 12.70 -17.61 -7.23
C SER A 5 12.69 -16.88 -5.89
N VAL A 6 13.44 -17.37 -4.88
CA VAL A 6 13.56 -16.69 -3.58
C VAL A 6 14.25 -15.32 -3.74
N LEU A 7 15.37 -15.28 -4.50
CA LEU A 7 16.08 -14.03 -4.76
C LEU A 7 15.20 -13.02 -5.52
N ASN A 8 14.44 -13.47 -6.52
CA ASN A 8 13.50 -12.63 -7.26
C ASN A 8 12.37 -12.12 -6.38
N LEU A 9 11.86 -12.95 -5.46
CA LEU A 9 10.84 -12.52 -4.50
C LEU A 9 11.38 -11.43 -3.58
N VAL A 10 12.56 -11.61 -3.01
CA VAL A 10 13.21 -10.63 -2.13
C VAL A 10 13.52 -9.34 -2.90
N GLY A 11 14.05 -9.45 -4.13
CA GLY A 11 14.31 -8.31 -4.99
C GLY A 11 13.03 -7.55 -5.38
N GLY A 12 11.98 -8.29 -5.75
CA GLY A 12 10.66 -7.72 -6.04
C GLY A 12 10.07 -7.00 -4.83
N LEU A 13 10.16 -7.60 -3.64
CA LEU A 13 9.73 -6.98 -2.39
C LEU A 13 10.51 -5.70 -2.07
N ALA A 14 11.83 -5.72 -2.24
CA ALA A 14 12.66 -4.54 -2.02
C ALA A 14 12.27 -3.38 -2.95
N LEU A 15 12.06 -3.66 -4.24
CA LEU A 15 11.59 -2.68 -5.22
C LEU A 15 10.18 -2.18 -4.87
N PHE A 16 9.27 -3.07 -4.50
CA PHE A 16 7.91 -2.71 -4.10
C PHE A 16 7.91 -1.74 -2.90
N LEU A 17 8.66 -2.07 -1.83
CA LEU A 17 8.78 -1.23 -0.64
C LEU A 17 9.42 0.12 -0.95
N TYR A 18 10.49 0.13 -1.74
CA TYR A 18 11.16 1.36 -2.14
C TYR A 18 10.26 2.23 -3.01
N GLY A 19 9.58 1.65 -3.99
CA GLY A 19 8.63 2.35 -4.84
C GLY A 19 7.47 2.97 -4.05
N MET A 20 6.94 2.24 -3.06
CA MET A 20 5.89 2.71 -2.16
C MET A 20 6.37 3.90 -1.31
N ASN A 21 7.56 3.82 -0.72
CA ASN A 21 8.13 4.91 0.06
C ASN A 21 8.38 6.16 -0.81
N LEU A 22 8.98 5.99 -1.99
CA LEU A 22 9.25 7.09 -2.90
C LEU A 22 7.95 7.78 -3.39
N LEU A 23 6.91 6.99 -3.65
CA LEU A 23 5.59 7.49 -4.02
C LEU A 23 4.98 8.28 -2.85
N GLY A 24 5.02 7.73 -1.64
CA GLY A 24 4.51 8.38 -0.42
C GLY A 24 5.22 9.71 -0.13
N ASP A 25 6.55 9.71 -0.10
CA ASP A 25 7.36 10.92 0.13
C ASP A 25 7.08 12.00 -0.91
N SER A 26 6.89 11.61 -2.17
CA SER A 26 6.61 12.54 -3.26
C SER A 26 5.22 13.16 -3.13
N LEU A 27 4.22 12.37 -2.72
CA LEU A 27 2.86 12.84 -2.45
C LEU A 27 2.82 13.77 -1.23
N GLU A 28 3.54 13.45 -0.16
CA GLU A 28 3.65 14.28 1.03
C GLU A 28 4.24 15.65 0.69
N LYS A 29 5.37 15.68 -0.05
CA LYS A 29 5.99 16.92 -0.53
C LYS A 29 5.09 17.73 -1.45
N LEU A 30 4.30 17.07 -2.32
CA LEU A 30 3.32 17.74 -3.17
C LEU A 30 2.17 18.35 -2.38
N SER A 31 1.81 17.77 -1.25
CA SER A 31 0.76 18.27 -0.35
C SER A 31 1.19 19.51 0.45
N GLY A 32 2.49 19.78 0.58
CA GLY A 32 3.07 21.05 1.01
C GLY A 32 2.73 21.51 2.42
N GLY A 33 2.69 20.61 3.43
CA GLY A 33 2.45 20.96 4.84
C GLY A 33 1.02 21.46 5.16
N LYS A 34 0.15 21.55 4.15
CA LYS A 34 -1.25 21.97 4.33
C LYS A 34 -2.08 20.93 5.11
N LEU A 35 -1.62 19.68 5.13
CA LEU A 35 -2.33 18.57 5.78
C LEU A 35 -2.47 18.80 7.29
N GLU A 36 -1.42 19.29 7.97
CA GLU A 36 -1.45 19.60 9.40
C GLU A 36 -2.50 20.68 9.71
N SER A 37 -2.49 21.77 8.97
CA SER A 37 -3.44 22.87 9.13
C SER A 37 -4.90 22.48 8.81
N ILE A 38 -5.09 21.52 7.93
CA ILE A 38 -6.40 20.96 7.59
C ILE A 38 -6.89 20.04 8.71
N LEU A 39 -6.00 19.19 9.25
CA LEU A 39 -6.29 18.31 10.38
C LEU A 39 -6.73 19.11 11.61
N GLU A 40 -6.07 20.22 11.91
CA GLU A 40 -6.40 21.08 13.03
C GLU A 40 -7.81 21.71 12.92
N LYS A 41 -8.22 22.12 11.72
CA LYS A 41 -9.45 22.91 11.50
C LYS A 41 -10.72 22.10 11.26
N LEU A 42 -10.64 20.90 10.69
CA LEU A 42 -11.80 20.16 10.17
C LEU A 42 -12.33 19.04 11.07
N THR A 43 -11.80 18.87 12.28
CA THR A 43 -12.11 17.74 13.15
C THR A 43 -13.35 17.86 14.03
N ALA A 44 -14.14 18.94 13.85
CA ALA A 44 -15.31 19.21 14.70
C ALA A 44 -16.47 18.19 14.54
N LYS A 45 -16.63 17.61 13.34
CA LYS A 45 -17.69 16.62 13.04
C LYS A 45 -17.08 15.23 12.82
N PRO A 46 -17.66 14.16 13.43
CA PRO A 46 -17.10 12.79 13.32
C PRO A 46 -16.89 12.33 11.87
N ILE A 47 -17.89 12.49 11.01
CA ILE A 47 -17.80 12.07 9.60
C ILE A 47 -16.70 12.84 8.86
N MET A 48 -16.58 14.14 9.11
CA MET A 48 -15.52 14.96 8.49
C MET A 48 -14.14 14.55 8.98
N ALA A 49 -14.01 14.17 10.24
CA ALA A 49 -12.75 13.66 10.79
C ALA A 49 -12.36 12.32 10.15
N VAL A 50 -13.32 11.41 9.93
CA VAL A 50 -13.09 10.14 9.21
C VAL A 50 -12.66 10.41 7.75
N LEU A 51 -13.40 11.25 7.02
CA LEU A 51 -13.07 11.60 5.64
C LEU A 51 -11.70 12.28 5.54
N LEU A 52 -11.38 13.12 6.51
CA LEU A 52 -10.10 13.79 6.59
C LEU A 52 -8.96 12.79 6.83
N GLY A 53 -9.10 11.87 7.81
CA GLY A 53 -8.13 10.82 8.06
C GLY A 53 -7.91 9.92 6.83
N ALA A 54 -9.00 9.56 6.13
CA ALA A 54 -8.92 8.80 4.89
C ALA A 54 -8.17 9.57 3.79
N GLY A 55 -8.50 10.85 3.59
CA GLY A 55 -7.86 11.71 2.59
C GLY A 55 -6.39 11.96 2.86
N VAL A 56 -6.04 12.24 4.13
CA VAL A 56 -4.63 12.43 4.54
C VAL A 56 -3.83 11.17 4.33
N THR A 57 -4.32 10.02 4.79
CA THR A 57 -3.62 8.75 4.63
C THR A 57 -3.49 8.34 3.15
N ALA A 58 -4.53 8.55 2.35
CA ALA A 58 -4.45 8.32 0.91
C ALA A 58 -3.42 9.24 0.23
N ALA A 59 -3.26 10.48 0.72
CA ALA A 59 -2.27 11.42 0.19
C ALA A 59 -0.84 11.11 0.66
N ILE A 60 -0.65 10.78 1.95
CA ILE A 60 0.67 10.44 2.51
C ILE A 60 1.07 8.99 2.19
N GLN A 61 0.10 8.13 1.86
CA GLN A 61 0.27 6.68 1.67
C GLN A 61 0.81 5.96 2.92
N SER A 62 0.65 6.55 4.11
CA SER A 62 1.12 6.01 5.38
C SER A 62 0.11 6.28 6.49
N SER A 63 -0.59 5.24 6.91
CA SER A 63 -1.50 5.30 8.06
C SER A 63 -0.74 5.40 9.39
N SER A 64 0.46 4.82 9.47
CA SER A 64 1.33 4.96 10.64
C SER A 64 1.77 6.41 10.83
N ALA A 65 2.23 7.09 9.78
CA ALA A 65 2.60 8.51 9.85
C ALA A 65 1.40 9.38 10.25
N THR A 66 0.23 9.14 9.67
CA THR A 66 -1.01 9.85 10.06
C THR A 66 -1.34 9.61 11.53
N THR A 67 -1.21 8.38 12.02
CA THR A 67 -1.49 8.03 13.42
C THR A 67 -0.52 8.72 14.37
N VAL A 68 0.79 8.67 14.11
CA VAL A 68 1.82 9.34 14.93
C VAL A 68 1.58 10.85 14.97
N MET A 69 1.25 11.47 13.85
CA MET A 69 0.91 12.90 13.77
C MET A 69 -0.29 13.22 14.66
N VAL A 70 -1.36 12.43 14.58
CA VAL A 70 -2.57 12.61 15.37
C VAL A 70 -2.32 12.41 16.87
N VAL A 71 -1.51 11.41 17.24
CA VAL A 71 -1.06 11.21 18.65
C VAL A 71 -0.27 12.43 19.13
N GLY A 72 0.63 12.97 18.30
CA GLY A 72 1.35 14.21 18.60
C GLY A 72 0.40 15.39 18.86
N PHE A 73 -0.65 15.55 18.07
CA PHE A 73 -1.66 16.60 18.28
C PHE A 73 -2.49 16.43 19.55
N VAL A 74 -2.80 15.17 19.94
CA VAL A 74 -3.47 14.90 21.22
C VAL A 74 -2.54 15.24 22.38
N ASN A 75 -1.29 14.81 22.33
CA ASN A 75 -0.31 15.05 23.37
C ASN A 75 0.02 16.55 23.55
N SER A 76 0.02 17.32 22.49
CA SER A 76 0.21 18.78 22.53
C SER A 76 -1.05 19.56 22.92
N GLY A 77 -2.19 18.88 23.12
CA GLY A 77 -3.46 19.52 23.46
C GLY A 77 -4.18 20.22 22.29
N ILE A 78 -3.65 20.12 21.08
CA ILE A 78 -4.25 20.69 19.85
C ILE A 78 -5.55 19.96 19.50
N MET A 79 -5.62 18.65 19.80
CA MET A 79 -6.73 17.79 19.42
C MET A 79 -7.23 16.97 20.61
N LYS A 80 -8.55 16.76 20.70
CA LYS A 80 -9.15 15.87 21.70
C LYS A 80 -9.04 14.41 21.25
N LEU A 81 -8.85 13.49 22.20
CA LEU A 81 -8.77 12.05 21.93
C LEU A 81 -9.95 11.54 21.07
N ARG A 82 -11.17 12.02 21.34
CA ARG A 82 -12.36 11.64 20.56
C ARG A 82 -12.23 11.98 19.07
N GLN A 83 -11.63 13.11 18.72
CA GLN A 83 -11.39 13.52 17.34
C GLN A 83 -10.30 12.63 16.69
N ALA A 84 -9.25 12.34 17.45
CA ALA A 84 -8.16 11.46 17.03
C ALA A 84 -8.68 10.06 16.62
N VAL A 85 -9.57 9.47 17.43
CA VAL A 85 -10.16 8.16 17.10
C VAL A 85 -10.85 8.17 15.74
N TYR A 86 -11.63 9.19 15.41
CA TYR A 86 -12.30 9.27 14.10
C TYR A 86 -11.30 9.44 12.96
N ILE A 87 -10.22 10.19 13.16
CA ILE A 87 -9.16 10.35 12.13
C ILE A 87 -8.43 9.02 11.92
N ILE A 88 -8.11 8.29 12.99
CA ILE A 88 -7.45 6.98 12.90
C ILE A 88 -8.35 5.96 12.19
N MET A 89 -9.66 5.96 12.47
CA MET A 89 -10.62 5.15 11.71
C MET A 89 -10.58 5.51 10.21
N GLY A 90 -10.51 6.80 9.90
CA GLY A 90 -10.36 7.29 8.53
C GLY A 90 -9.03 6.87 7.91
N ALA A 91 -7.93 6.91 8.68
CA ALA A 91 -6.62 6.50 8.20
C ALA A 91 -6.60 5.03 7.73
N ASN A 92 -7.28 4.14 8.46
CA ASN A 92 -7.45 2.74 8.04
C ASN A 92 -8.23 2.63 6.72
N ILE A 93 -9.27 3.44 6.54
CA ILE A 93 -10.00 3.50 5.26
C ILE A 93 -9.07 4.02 4.16
N GLY A 94 -8.28 5.06 4.43
CA GLY A 94 -7.34 5.66 3.48
C GLY A 94 -6.28 4.68 2.96
N THR A 95 -5.88 3.71 3.79
CA THR A 95 -4.96 2.62 3.38
C THR A 95 -5.53 1.78 2.25
N THR A 96 -6.87 1.65 2.14
CA THR A 96 -7.50 0.91 1.04
C THR A 96 -7.27 1.56 -0.32
N ALA A 97 -6.96 2.86 -0.38
CA ALA A 97 -6.62 3.54 -1.64
C ALA A 97 -5.38 2.91 -2.30
N THR A 98 -4.37 2.53 -1.50
CA THR A 98 -3.20 1.80 -1.99
C THR A 98 -3.60 0.44 -2.58
N SER A 99 -4.48 -0.30 -1.88
CA SER A 99 -4.97 -1.59 -2.37
C SER A 99 -5.76 -1.46 -3.68
N TRP A 100 -6.50 -0.37 -3.87
CA TRP A 100 -7.20 -0.07 -5.12
C TRP A 100 -6.22 0.17 -6.27
N ILE A 101 -5.16 0.95 -6.03
CA ILE A 101 -4.10 1.16 -7.02
C ILE A 101 -3.46 -0.17 -7.41
N LEU A 102 -3.15 -1.01 -6.42
CA LEU A 102 -2.57 -2.32 -6.65
C LEU A 102 -3.52 -3.26 -7.40
N SER A 103 -4.83 -3.20 -7.13
CA SER A 103 -5.82 -4.06 -7.79
C SER A 103 -5.91 -3.85 -9.30
N LEU A 104 -5.55 -2.66 -9.78
CA LEU A 104 -5.49 -2.36 -11.20
C LEU A 104 -4.46 -3.22 -11.95
N SER A 105 -3.44 -3.73 -11.25
CA SER A 105 -2.43 -4.62 -11.86
C SER A 105 -2.99 -6.01 -12.19
N GLY A 106 -4.05 -6.45 -11.50
CA GLY A 106 -4.72 -7.73 -11.72
C GLY A 106 -5.79 -7.74 -12.82
N LEU A 107 -5.96 -6.64 -13.57
CA LEU A 107 -6.91 -6.59 -14.67
C LEU A 107 -6.43 -7.48 -15.82
N GLU A 108 -7.10 -8.59 -16.06
CA GLU A 108 -6.89 -9.46 -17.22
C GLU A 108 -7.97 -9.18 -18.29
N SER A 109 -7.56 -8.89 -19.50
CA SER A 109 -8.46 -8.72 -20.63
C SER A 109 -7.69 -8.93 -21.93
N ASP A 110 -8.33 -9.61 -22.88
CA ASP A 110 -7.82 -9.81 -24.24
C ASP A 110 -7.95 -8.55 -25.11
N SER A 111 -8.60 -7.51 -24.63
CA SER A 111 -8.75 -6.25 -25.33
C SER A 111 -7.46 -5.43 -25.30
N LEU A 112 -6.96 -5.02 -26.47
CA LEU A 112 -5.78 -4.15 -26.62
C LEU A 112 -5.91 -2.86 -25.79
N LEU A 113 -7.10 -2.27 -25.74
CA LEU A 113 -7.35 -1.05 -24.98
C LEU A 113 -7.15 -1.29 -23.49
N VAL A 114 -7.71 -2.37 -22.93
CA VAL A 114 -7.57 -2.69 -21.51
C VAL A 114 -6.12 -3.04 -21.17
N SER A 115 -5.41 -3.75 -22.05
CA SER A 115 -4.00 -4.09 -21.83
C SER A 115 -3.08 -2.86 -21.82
N LEU A 116 -3.39 -1.81 -22.60
CA LEU A 116 -2.68 -0.54 -22.57
C LEU A 116 -2.91 0.24 -21.27
N PHE A 117 -4.09 0.07 -20.63
CA PHE A 117 -4.41 0.70 -19.36
C PHE A 117 -3.94 -0.11 -18.13
N LYS A 118 -3.33 -1.29 -18.32
CA LYS A 118 -2.71 -2.01 -17.20
C LYS A 118 -1.56 -1.20 -16.62
N PRO A 119 -1.50 -1.00 -15.30
CA PRO A 119 -0.41 -0.28 -14.63
C PRO A 119 0.98 -0.80 -15.00
N THR A 120 1.15 -2.10 -15.15
CA THR A 120 2.41 -2.74 -15.56
C THR A 120 2.82 -2.36 -16.99
N THR A 121 1.86 -2.12 -17.89
CA THR A 121 2.13 -1.78 -19.30
C THR A 121 2.54 -0.31 -19.47
N PHE A 122 1.89 0.62 -18.75
CA PHE A 122 2.21 2.03 -18.90
C PHE A 122 3.25 2.54 -17.90
N SER A 123 3.57 1.77 -16.84
CA SER A 123 4.55 2.16 -15.84
C SER A 123 5.94 2.49 -16.40
N PRO A 124 6.51 1.80 -17.42
CA PRO A 124 7.78 2.19 -18.02
C PRO A 124 7.73 3.57 -18.67
N LEU A 125 6.59 3.95 -19.28
CA LEU A 125 6.40 5.29 -19.84
C LEU A 125 6.38 6.34 -18.73
N LEU A 126 5.70 6.06 -17.62
CA LEU A 126 5.71 6.94 -16.46
C LEU A 126 7.10 7.07 -15.85
N ALA A 127 7.88 5.98 -15.79
CA ALA A 127 9.27 6.02 -15.35
C ALA A 127 10.11 6.94 -16.23
N PHE A 128 9.97 6.85 -17.55
CA PHE A 128 10.69 7.71 -18.48
C PHE A 128 10.33 9.19 -18.30
N ILE A 129 9.04 9.52 -18.21
CA ILE A 129 8.59 10.89 -17.93
C ILE A 129 9.10 11.37 -16.56
N GLY A 130 9.04 10.48 -15.57
CA GLY A 130 9.51 10.78 -14.21
C GLY A 130 11.00 11.10 -14.17
N ILE A 131 11.85 10.31 -14.84
CA ILE A 131 13.29 10.56 -14.88
C ILE A 131 13.62 11.88 -15.59
N VAL A 132 12.89 12.20 -16.66
CA VAL A 132 13.04 13.49 -17.35
C VAL A 132 12.72 14.65 -16.39
N PHE A 133 11.67 14.54 -15.59
CA PHE A 133 11.34 15.57 -14.60
C PHE A 133 12.38 15.68 -13.48
N LEU A 134 12.93 14.56 -13.00
CA LEU A 134 13.97 14.55 -11.99
C LEU A 134 15.29 15.15 -12.50
N MET A 135 15.69 14.82 -13.74
CA MET A 135 17.00 15.24 -14.25
C MET A 135 16.99 16.67 -14.81
N PHE A 136 15.91 17.07 -15.46
CA PHE A 136 15.90 18.35 -16.22
C PHE A 136 15.08 19.45 -15.58
N SER A 137 14.24 19.16 -14.58
CA SER A 137 13.43 20.19 -13.96
C SER A 137 14.10 20.79 -12.72
N LYS A 138 14.23 22.12 -12.71
CA LYS A 138 14.67 22.89 -11.53
C LYS A 138 13.52 23.27 -10.59
N LYS A 139 12.26 23.03 -11.00
CA LYS A 139 11.07 23.37 -10.19
C LYS A 139 10.77 22.21 -9.24
N GLU A 140 10.77 22.49 -7.94
CA GLU A 140 10.51 21.51 -6.87
C GLU A 140 9.23 20.69 -7.12
N LYS A 141 8.13 21.35 -7.50
CA LYS A 141 6.87 20.68 -7.80
C LYS A 141 7.00 19.64 -8.93
N LYS A 142 7.74 19.96 -10.01
CA LYS A 142 7.95 19.01 -11.10
C LYS A 142 8.90 17.88 -10.69
N HIS A 143 9.88 18.17 -9.87
CA HIS A 143 10.79 17.19 -9.30
C HIS A 143 10.01 16.17 -8.43
N ASN A 144 9.11 16.65 -7.57
CA ASN A 144 8.25 15.77 -6.75
C ASN A 144 7.27 14.96 -7.61
N ILE A 145 6.72 15.54 -8.70
CA ILE A 145 5.92 14.76 -9.67
C ILE A 145 6.79 13.68 -10.35
N GLY A 146 8.03 13.99 -10.68
CA GLY A 146 8.99 13.01 -11.20
C GLY A 146 9.21 11.84 -10.24
N GLY A 147 9.43 12.14 -8.95
CA GLY A 147 9.54 11.14 -7.90
C GLY A 147 8.31 10.26 -7.75
N LEU A 148 7.11 10.86 -7.82
CA LEU A 148 5.84 10.14 -7.77
C LEU A 148 5.69 9.16 -8.94
N LEU A 149 5.99 9.59 -10.17
CA LEU A 149 5.89 8.76 -11.37
C LEU A 149 6.88 7.59 -11.34
N ILE A 150 8.11 7.83 -10.89
CA ILE A 150 9.13 6.79 -10.74
C ILE A 150 8.76 5.85 -9.59
N GLY A 151 8.31 6.37 -8.44
CA GLY A 151 7.87 5.57 -7.31
C GLY A 151 6.77 4.60 -7.70
N PHE A 152 5.78 5.07 -8.48
CA PHE A 152 4.72 4.22 -9.03
C PHE A 152 5.27 3.14 -9.96
N ALA A 153 6.18 3.49 -10.87
CA ALA A 153 6.75 2.53 -11.80
C ALA A 153 7.59 1.45 -11.09
N ILE A 154 8.41 1.83 -10.13
CA ILE A 154 9.21 0.90 -9.33
C ILE A 154 8.31 -0.03 -8.50
N LEU A 155 7.25 0.52 -7.90
CA LEU A 155 6.25 -0.24 -7.15
C LEU A 155 5.60 -1.32 -8.02
N MET A 156 5.15 -0.96 -9.23
CA MET A 156 4.52 -1.91 -10.16
C MET A 156 5.52 -2.98 -10.64
N THR A 157 6.76 -2.61 -10.92
CA THR A 157 7.84 -3.56 -11.29
C THR A 157 8.13 -4.53 -10.15
N GLY A 158 8.19 -4.02 -8.90
CA GLY A 158 8.38 -4.86 -7.71
C GLY A 158 7.23 -5.85 -7.51
N MET A 159 5.99 -5.41 -7.69
CA MET A 159 4.81 -6.26 -7.60
C MET A 159 4.81 -7.36 -8.66
N GLU A 160 5.12 -7.03 -9.91
CA GLU A 160 5.24 -8.00 -10.99
C GLU A 160 6.36 -9.02 -10.71
N GLY A 161 7.52 -8.54 -10.22
CA GLY A 161 8.63 -9.40 -9.80
C GLY A 161 8.23 -10.39 -8.70
N MET A 162 7.48 -9.93 -7.69
CA MET A 162 6.94 -10.81 -6.64
C MET A 162 5.95 -11.83 -7.23
N SER A 163 4.99 -11.40 -8.04
CA SER A 163 3.99 -12.29 -8.65
C SER A 163 4.65 -13.38 -9.50
N ASN A 164 5.62 -13.01 -10.32
CA ASN A 164 6.37 -13.95 -11.15
C ASN A 164 7.17 -14.95 -10.29
N ALA A 165 7.80 -14.49 -9.22
CA ALA A 165 8.57 -15.35 -8.32
C ALA A 165 7.72 -16.41 -7.60
N VAL A 166 6.46 -16.08 -7.24
CA VAL A 166 5.56 -16.98 -6.53
C VAL A 166 4.59 -17.73 -7.44
N SER A 167 4.62 -17.49 -8.76
CA SER A 167 3.69 -18.12 -9.73
C SER A 167 3.72 -19.64 -9.72
N GLY A 168 4.87 -20.26 -9.47
CA GLY A 168 5.01 -21.70 -9.36
C GLY A 168 4.53 -22.30 -8.04
N LEU A 169 4.20 -21.49 -7.02
CA LEU A 169 3.74 -22.02 -5.72
C LEU A 169 2.34 -22.63 -5.77
N LYS A 170 1.51 -22.17 -6.69
CA LYS A 170 0.16 -22.74 -6.90
C LYS A 170 0.17 -24.23 -7.24
N ASP A 171 1.28 -24.69 -7.87
CA ASP A 171 1.44 -26.07 -8.33
C ASP A 171 2.11 -26.98 -7.27
N VAL A 172 2.43 -26.42 -6.08
CA VAL A 172 3.02 -27.17 -4.96
C VAL A 172 1.92 -27.66 -4.02
N PRO A 173 1.63 -28.99 -3.97
CA PRO A 173 0.49 -29.52 -3.23
C PRO A 173 0.45 -29.12 -1.75
N GLY A 174 1.57 -29.09 -1.06
CA GLY A 174 1.62 -28.71 0.36
C GLY A 174 1.43 -27.21 0.62
N PHE A 175 1.62 -26.35 -0.39
CA PHE A 175 1.48 -24.91 -0.23
C PHE A 175 0.01 -24.48 -0.24
N THR A 176 -0.78 -25.00 -1.17
CA THR A 176 -2.22 -24.75 -1.24
C THR A 176 -2.94 -25.31 -0.02
N ASP A 177 -2.53 -26.49 0.48
CA ASP A 177 -3.08 -27.09 1.69
C ASP A 177 -2.79 -26.22 2.93
N LEU A 178 -1.61 -25.63 3.02
CA LEU A 178 -1.27 -24.72 4.11
C LEU A 178 -2.23 -23.50 4.13
N PHE A 179 -2.57 -22.94 2.98
CA PHE A 179 -3.50 -21.81 2.91
C PHE A 179 -4.96 -22.19 3.15
N THR A 180 -5.34 -23.46 2.95
CA THR A 180 -6.68 -23.93 3.37
C THR A 180 -6.84 -23.94 4.89
N MET A 181 -5.77 -24.15 5.66
CA MET A 181 -5.79 -23.99 7.12
C MET A 181 -6.12 -22.56 7.55
N PHE A 182 -5.67 -21.55 6.78
CA PHE A 182 -5.97 -20.13 7.03
C PHE A 182 -7.36 -19.71 6.53
N SER A 183 -8.15 -20.62 5.98
CA SER A 183 -9.59 -20.41 5.79
C SER A 183 -10.34 -20.29 7.12
N ASN A 184 -9.75 -20.74 8.23
CA ASN A 184 -10.25 -20.40 9.55
C ASN A 184 -10.02 -18.89 9.81
N PRO A 185 -11.07 -18.09 10.03
CA PRO A 185 -10.97 -16.64 10.15
C PRO A 185 -10.00 -16.19 11.25
N ILE A 186 -9.94 -16.91 12.36
CA ILE A 186 -9.07 -16.55 13.50
C ILE A 186 -7.61 -16.75 13.12
N LEU A 187 -7.26 -17.88 12.51
CA LEU A 187 -5.88 -18.16 12.09
C LEU A 187 -5.44 -17.20 10.98
N GLY A 188 -6.33 -16.89 10.04
CA GLY A 188 -6.07 -15.88 9.00
C GLY A 188 -5.79 -14.50 9.60
N MET A 189 -6.58 -14.05 10.57
CA MET A 189 -6.36 -12.78 11.27
C MET A 189 -5.02 -12.76 12.03
N ILE A 190 -4.69 -13.84 12.73
CA ILE A 190 -3.40 -13.95 13.44
C ILE A 190 -2.24 -13.88 12.46
N LEU A 191 -2.29 -14.61 11.34
CA LEU A 191 -1.27 -14.57 10.32
C LEU A 191 -1.09 -13.16 9.76
N GLY A 192 -2.17 -12.49 9.38
CA GLY A 192 -2.13 -11.12 8.88
C GLY A 192 -1.56 -10.12 9.89
N ALA A 193 -1.94 -10.26 11.17
CA ALA A 193 -1.44 -9.44 12.26
C ALA A 193 0.07 -9.63 12.46
N VAL A 194 0.53 -10.88 12.53
CA VAL A 194 1.97 -11.20 12.70
C VAL A 194 2.79 -10.70 11.50
N LEU A 195 2.30 -10.93 10.27
CA LEU A 195 2.97 -10.47 9.06
C LEU A 195 3.16 -8.95 9.06
N THR A 196 2.10 -8.21 9.38
CA THR A 196 2.16 -6.74 9.45
C THR A 196 3.02 -6.25 10.60
N ALA A 197 3.00 -6.93 11.75
CA ALA A 197 3.87 -6.59 12.88
C ALA A 197 5.37 -6.71 12.53
N ILE A 198 5.74 -7.71 11.72
CA ILE A 198 7.12 -7.90 11.24
C ILE A 198 7.48 -6.84 10.19
N ILE A 199 6.61 -6.61 9.21
CA ILE A 199 6.88 -5.70 8.07
C ILE A 199 6.72 -4.23 8.48
N GLN A 200 5.94 -3.94 9.54
CA GLN A 200 5.61 -2.58 10.01
C GLN A 200 4.84 -1.74 8.97
N SER A 201 4.23 -2.40 7.98
CA SER A 201 3.46 -1.75 6.91
C SER A 201 2.31 -2.65 6.45
N SER A 202 1.08 -2.23 6.71
CA SER A 202 -0.10 -2.95 6.23
C SER A 202 -0.24 -2.91 4.71
N SER A 203 0.11 -1.79 4.07
CA SER A 203 0.08 -1.67 2.61
C SER A 203 1.07 -2.63 1.94
N ALA A 204 2.28 -2.77 2.48
CA ALA A 204 3.26 -3.73 1.99
C ALA A 204 2.78 -5.17 2.18
N SER A 205 2.20 -5.47 3.34
CA SER A 205 1.64 -6.77 3.67
C SER A 205 0.48 -7.15 2.74
N VAL A 206 -0.40 -6.19 2.42
CA VAL A 206 -1.48 -6.36 1.43
C VAL A 206 -0.90 -6.58 0.03
N GLY A 207 0.15 -5.87 -0.37
CA GLY A 207 0.80 -6.05 -1.67
C GLY A 207 1.36 -7.47 -1.86
N ILE A 208 2.01 -8.02 -0.83
CA ILE A 208 2.49 -9.41 -0.84
C ILE A 208 1.30 -10.39 -1.00
N LEU A 209 0.25 -10.19 -0.19
CA LEU A 209 -0.95 -11.03 -0.26
C LEU A 209 -1.61 -10.95 -1.64
N GLN A 210 -1.67 -9.76 -2.22
CA GLN A 210 -2.24 -9.55 -3.56
C GLN A 210 -1.41 -10.23 -4.64
N ALA A 211 -0.08 -10.22 -4.55
CA ALA A 211 0.79 -10.96 -5.46
C ALA A 211 0.49 -12.48 -5.38
N LEU A 212 0.29 -13.04 -4.18
CA LEU A 212 -0.12 -14.43 -3.99
C LEU A 212 -1.52 -14.72 -4.54
N CYS A 213 -2.47 -13.82 -4.35
CA CYS A 213 -3.83 -13.96 -4.89
C CYS A 213 -3.83 -13.90 -6.42
N ALA A 214 -3.05 -13.00 -7.02
CA ALA A 214 -2.95 -12.85 -8.47
C ALA A 214 -2.42 -14.11 -9.17
N THR A 215 -1.59 -14.90 -8.48
CA THR A 215 -1.10 -16.18 -9.00
C THR A 215 -2.07 -17.35 -8.76
N GLY A 216 -3.17 -17.13 -8.04
CA GLY A 216 -4.11 -18.17 -7.62
C GLY A 216 -3.61 -19.06 -6.47
N ALA A 217 -2.47 -18.73 -5.87
CA ALA A 217 -1.91 -19.47 -4.73
C ALA A 217 -2.75 -19.29 -3.45
N VAL A 218 -3.41 -18.14 -3.31
CA VAL A 218 -4.32 -17.82 -2.20
C VAL A 218 -5.69 -17.45 -2.76
N ASN A 219 -6.73 -18.07 -2.27
CA ASN A 219 -8.09 -17.75 -2.67
C ASN A 219 -8.63 -16.53 -1.92
N PHE A 220 -9.67 -15.88 -2.47
CA PHE A 220 -10.26 -14.68 -1.91
C PHE A 220 -10.82 -14.89 -0.50
N SER A 221 -11.40 -16.07 -0.22
CA SER A 221 -11.97 -16.38 1.10
C SER A 221 -10.92 -16.43 2.21
N ALA A 222 -9.70 -16.90 1.90
CA ALA A 222 -8.59 -16.89 2.83
C ALA A 222 -7.95 -15.50 2.95
N ALA A 223 -7.98 -14.69 1.88
CA ALA A 223 -7.41 -13.36 1.89
C ALA A 223 -8.14 -12.39 2.83
N ILE A 224 -9.47 -12.46 2.93
CA ILE A 224 -10.27 -11.54 3.76
C ILE A 224 -9.84 -11.54 5.23
N PRO A 225 -9.78 -12.68 5.95
CA PRO A 225 -9.34 -12.70 7.34
C PRO A 225 -7.91 -12.20 7.51
N ILE A 226 -7.02 -12.51 6.56
CA ILE A 226 -5.62 -12.04 6.59
C ILE A 226 -5.59 -10.51 6.51
N ILE A 227 -6.34 -9.88 5.60
CA ILE A 227 -6.42 -8.42 5.47
C ILE A 227 -6.99 -7.79 6.76
N MET A 228 -7.99 -8.40 7.37
CA MET A 228 -8.52 -7.92 8.65
C MET A 228 -7.43 -7.94 9.74
N GLY A 229 -6.63 -8.98 9.80
CA GLY A 229 -5.49 -9.09 10.73
C GLY A 229 -4.40 -8.05 10.46
N GLN A 230 -4.10 -7.79 9.21
CA GLN A 230 -3.12 -6.76 8.80
C GLN A 230 -3.52 -5.37 9.30
N ASN A 231 -4.80 -5.01 9.15
CA ASN A 231 -5.31 -3.73 9.64
C ASN A 231 -5.38 -3.67 11.17
N LEU A 232 -5.72 -4.79 11.82
CA LEU A 232 -5.76 -4.86 13.28
C LEU A 232 -4.37 -4.66 13.91
N SER A 233 -3.34 -5.27 13.33
CA SER A 233 -1.96 -5.15 13.80
C SER A 233 -1.46 -3.71 13.74
N LEU A 234 -1.80 -2.97 12.70
CA LEU A 234 -1.39 -1.59 12.53
C LEU A 234 -1.87 -0.67 13.67
N ILE A 235 -3.05 -0.94 14.24
CA ILE A 235 -3.61 -0.15 15.34
C ILE A 235 -2.84 -0.38 16.66
N HIS A 236 -2.17 -1.54 16.80
CA HIS A 236 -1.46 -1.94 18.02
C HIS A 236 0.03 -1.62 17.99
N ILE A 237 0.56 -1.18 16.86
CA ILE A 237 1.95 -0.74 16.68
C ILE A 237 2.05 0.77 16.88
#